data_8cc0f5f5f6207888e4abda7149d957e1
#
_entry.id   8cc0f5f5f6207888e4abda7149d957e1
#
_cell.length_a   1.000
_cell.length_b   1.000
_cell.length_c   1.000
_cell.angle_alpha   90.00
_cell.angle_beta   90.00
_cell.angle_gamma   90.00
#
_symmetry.space_group_name_H-M   'P 1'
#
loop_
_entity.id
_entity.type
_entity.pdbx_description
1 polymer ?
#
loop_
_entity_poly.entity_id
_entity_poly.type
_entity_poly.pdbx_seq_one_letter_code
_entity_poly.pdbx_strand_id
1 'polypeptide(L)'
;YIRNLLSKNGIEWNDGQTLDAIFNKLSKFYRDNDYCESSMSATILKGIGKNLTEFNHVRNNQSFAHANTLLSKSEARFICNTTFDTVKFINGIQEKVDAEKRRVEIDAQRKSNLPF
;
A
#
# COMPACT_ATOMS: atom_id res chain seq x y z
N TYR A 1 7.78 3.45 1.62
CA TYR A 1 7.22 2.25 0.96
C TYR A 1 6.02 2.59 0.06
N ILE A 2 4.97 3.19 0.64
CA ILE A 2 3.75 3.51 -0.12
C ILE A 2 4.03 4.53 -1.23
N ARG A 3 4.82 5.55 -0.94
CA ARG A 3 5.22 6.56 -1.94
C ARG A 3 5.96 5.94 -3.11
N ASN A 4 6.85 5.00 -2.83
CA ASN A 4 7.58 4.28 -3.88
C ASN A 4 6.64 3.45 -4.75
N LEU A 5 5.63 2.82 -4.15
CA LEU A 5 4.62 2.07 -4.90
C LEU A 5 3.76 3.00 -5.77
N LEU A 6 3.39 4.17 -5.26
CA LEU A 6 2.65 5.16 -6.06
C LEU A 6 3.46 5.57 -7.28
N SER A 7 4.72 5.92 -7.09
CA SER A 7 5.61 6.30 -8.20
C SER A 7 5.78 5.16 -9.20
N LYS A 8 5.95 3.94 -8.71
CA LYS A 8 6.09 2.74 -9.55
C LYS A 8 4.84 2.49 -10.41
N ASN A 9 3.67 2.82 -9.88
CA ASN A 9 2.39 2.65 -10.58
C ASN A 9 1.96 3.88 -11.38
N GLY A 10 2.83 4.90 -11.49
CA GLY A 10 2.53 6.10 -12.25
C GLY A 10 1.52 7.03 -11.59
N ILE A 11 1.35 6.93 -10.28
CA ILE A 11 0.39 7.74 -9.52
C ILE A 11 1.13 8.93 -8.89
N GLU A 12 0.65 10.14 -9.15
CA GLU A 12 1.24 11.35 -8.61
C GLU A 12 0.91 11.52 -7.11
N TRP A 13 1.92 11.98 -6.38
CA TRP A 13 1.78 12.31 -4.96
C TRP A 13 2.70 13.50 -4.64
N ASN A 14 2.45 14.16 -3.50
CA ASN A 14 3.30 15.25 -3.05
C ASN A 14 3.60 15.12 -1.55
N ASP A 15 4.65 15.81 -1.09
CA ASP A 15 5.14 15.70 0.28
C ASP A 15 4.17 16.24 1.33
N GLY A 16 3.24 17.11 0.92
CA GLY A 16 2.24 17.66 1.82
C GLY A 16 1.08 16.71 2.11
N GLN A 17 0.98 15.59 1.41
CA GLN A 17 -0.14 14.66 1.60
C GLN A 17 0.09 13.76 2.81
N THR A 18 -1.00 13.48 3.53
CA THR A 18 -0.97 12.58 4.68
C THR A 18 -0.80 11.13 4.24
N LEU A 19 -0.40 10.28 5.19
CA LEU A 19 -0.32 8.84 4.94
C LEU A 19 -1.66 8.28 4.48
N ASP A 20 -2.75 8.72 5.09
CA ASP A 20 -4.11 8.33 4.72
C ASP A 20 -4.40 8.68 3.26
N ALA A 21 -4.09 9.90 2.85
CA ALA A 21 -4.34 10.36 1.48
C ALA A 21 -3.54 9.55 0.45
N ILE A 22 -2.25 9.31 0.70
CA ILE A 22 -1.41 8.55 -0.24
C ILE A 22 -1.81 7.07 -0.27
N PHE A 23 -2.19 6.50 0.86
CA PHE A 23 -2.67 5.10 0.90
C PHE A 23 -3.99 4.96 0.17
N ASN A 24 -4.91 5.92 0.30
CA ASN A 24 -6.17 5.90 -0.41
C ASN A 24 -5.99 5.92 -1.93
N LYS A 25 -5.01 6.66 -2.43
CA LYS A 25 -4.68 6.65 -3.86
C LYS A 25 -4.23 5.26 -4.33
N LEU A 26 -3.36 4.61 -3.57
CA LEU A 26 -2.88 3.28 -3.90
C LEU A 26 -4.00 2.25 -3.84
N SER A 27 -4.81 2.28 -2.79
CA SER A 27 -5.96 1.40 -2.60
C SER A 27 -6.97 1.54 -3.75
N LYS A 28 -7.27 2.77 -4.13
CA LYS A 28 -8.18 3.04 -5.25
C LYS A 28 -7.62 2.48 -6.55
N PHE A 29 -6.33 2.64 -6.80
CA PHE A 29 -5.69 2.09 -7.99
C PHE A 29 -5.86 0.57 -8.06
N TYR A 30 -5.62 -0.13 -6.96
CA TYR A 30 -5.77 -1.59 -6.94
C TYR A 30 -7.23 -2.02 -7.15
N ARG A 31 -8.17 -1.31 -6.53
CA ARG A 31 -9.61 -1.65 -6.65
C ARG A 31 -10.17 -1.35 -8.05
N ASP A 32 -9.84 -0.19 -8.59
CA ASP A 32 -10.40 0.26 -9.87
C ASP A 32 -9.85 -0.55 -11.05
N ASN A 33 -8.69 -1.17 -10.90
CA ASN A 33 -8.06 -1.96 -11.96
C ASN A 33 -8.14 -3.47 -11.74
N ASP A 34 -9.03 -3.91 -10.84
CA ASP A 34 -9.31 -5.33 -10.57
C ASP A 34 -8.11 -6.15 -10.10
N TYR A 35 -7.20 -5.52 -9.36
CA TYR A 35 -6.08 -6.25 -8.75
C TYR A 35 -6.44 -6.90 -7.42
N CYS A 36 -7.60 -6.59 -6.86
CA CYS A 36 -8.11 -7.26 -5.66
C CYS A 36 -8.68 -8.61 -6.05
N GLU A 37 -8.29 -9.68 -5.31
CA GLU A 37 -8.77 -11.03 -5.60
C GLU A 37 -10.27 -11.20 -5.36
N SER A 38 -10.81 -10.43 -4.42
CA SER A 38 -12.21 -10.54 -4.01
C SER A 38 -12.67 -9.25 -3.37
N SER A 39 -13.97 -9.17 -3.09
CA SER A 39 -14.53 -8.06 -2.31
C SER A 39 -13.92 -7.99 -0.90
N MET A 40 -13.49 -9.13 -0.36
CA MET A 40 -12.80 -9.18 0.92
C MET A 40 -11.45 -8.46 0.86
N SER A 41 -10.69 -8.63 -0.21
CA SER A 41 -9.43 -7.91 -0.40
C SER A 41 -9.63 -6.40 -0.40
N ALA A 42 -10.68 -5.91 -1.06
CA ALA A 42 -11.03 -4.49 -1.06
C ALA A 42 -11.39 -4.01 0.37
N THR A 43 -12.12 -4.82 1.11
CA THR A 43 -12.48 -4.51 2.50
C THR A 43 -11.24 -4.47 3.39
N ILE A 44 -10.32 -5.41 3.23
CA ILE A 44 -9.06 -5.43 3.97
C ILE A 44 -8.24 -4.17 3.69
N LEU A 45 -8.14 -3.74 2.43
CA LEU A 45 -7.43 -2.51 2.07
C LEU A 45 -8.01 -1.28 2.78
N LYS A 46 -9.34 -1.19 2.87
CA LYS A 46 -9.99 -0.11 3.60
C LYS A 46 -9.64 -0.14 5.09
N GLY A 47 -9.65 -1.33 5.68
CA GLY A 47 -9.30 -1.52 7.08
C GLY A 47 -7.84 -1.16 7.38
N ILE A 48 -6.94 -1.52 6.48
CA ILE A 48 -5.53 -1.15 6.58
C ILE A 48 -5.37 0.39 6.60
N GLY A 49 -6.03 1.08 5.70
CA GLY A 49 -5.97 2.55 5.65
C GLY A 49 -6.40 3.18 6.95
N LYS A 50 -7.49 2.70 7.52
CA LYS A 50 -7.98 3.16 8.81
C LYS A 50 -6.98 2.90 9.94
N ASN A 51 -6.41 1.70 10.01
CA ASN A 51 -5.43 1.35 11.03
C ASN A 51 -4.16 2.19 10.92
N LEU A 52 -3.66 2.41 9.71
CA LEU A 52 -2.48 3.24 9.50
C LEU A 52 -2.72 4.67 9.99
N THR A 53 -3.89 5.23 9.71
CA THR A 53 -4.27 6.56 10.16
C THR A 53 -4.29 6.64 11.68
N GLU A 54 -4.91 5.66 12.34
CA GLU A 54 -5.00 5.61 13.81
C GLU A 54 -3.62 5.45 14.45
N PHE A 55 -2.77 4.55 13.92
CA PHE A 55 -1.42 4.36 14.45
C PHE A 55 -0.57 5.61 14.31
N ASN A 56 -0.68 6.29 13.19
CA ASN A 56 0.05 7.53 12.95
C ASN A 56 -0.41 8.63 13.90
N HIS A 57 -1.71 8.73 14.15
CA HIS A 57 -2.28 9.69 15.09
C HIS A 57 -1.77 9.46 16.52
N VAL A 58 -1.80 8.23 16.99
CA VAL A 58 -1.30 7.86 18.32
C VAL A 58 0.19 8.19 18.44
N ARG A 59 0.99 7.82 17.45
CA ARG A 59 2.42 8.11 17.42
C ARG A 59 2.71 9.60 17.52
N ASN A 60 2.01 10.42 16.75
CA ASN A 60 2.23 11.86 16.72
C ASN A 60 1.85 12.51 18.05
N ASN A 61 0.72 12.10 18.64
CA ASN A 61 0.27 12.65 19.91
C ASN A 61 1.18 12.25 21.07
N GLN A 62 1.65 11.01 21.10
CA GLN A 62 2.51 10.53 22.18
C GLN A 62 3.90 11.13 22.13
N SER A 63 4.45 11.39 20.95
CA SER A 63 5.81 11.93 20.83
C SER A 63 5.94 13.35 21.39
N PHE A 64 4.86 14.13 21.44
CA PHE A 64 4.90 15.50 21.95
C PHE A 64 4.39 15.63 23.38
N ALA A 65 3.39 14.86 23.77
CA ALA A 65 2.71 15.05 25.04
C ALA A 65 3.26 14.16 26.16
N HIS A 66 3.82 13.00 25.83
CA HIS A 66 4.20 11.99 26.81
C HIS A 66 5.50 11.29 26.40
N ALA A 67 6.61 12.01 26.52
CA ALA A 67 7.94 11.45 26.20
C ALA A 67 8.25 10.20 27.02
N ASN A 68 7.54 9.98 28.13
CA ASN A 68 7.76 8.86 29.04
C ASN A 68 6.73 7.73 28.88
N THR A 69 5.73 7.90 28.01
CA THR A 69 4.72 6.86 27.79
C THR A 69 5.18 5.94 26.67
N LEU A 70 5.87 4.90 27.03
CA LEU A 70 6.28 3.86 26.10
C LEU A 70 5.09 2.95 25.81
N LEU A 71 4.99 2.48 24.58
CA LEU A 71 4.06 1.42 24.25
C LEU A 71 4.38 0.18 25.08
N SER A 72 3.35 -0.54 25.51
CA SER A 72 3.55 -1.81 26.16
C SER A 72 4.19 -2.79 25.17
N LYS A 73 4.83 -3.83 25.71
CA LYS A 73 5.48 -4.85 24.89
C LYS A 73 4.49 -5.54 23.93
N SER A 74 3.27 -5.80 24.41
CA SER A 74 2.23 -6.41 23.59
C SER A 74 1.71 -5.47 22.50
N GLU A 75 1.56 -4.18 22.81
CA GLU A 75 1.15 -3.18 21.82
C GLU A 75 2.21 -3.02 20.74
N ALA A 76 3.47 -2.89 21.11
CA ALA A 76 4.58 -2.77 20.17
C ALA A 76 4.65 -4.00 19.26
N ARG A 77 4.49 -5.20 19.83
CA ARG A 77 4.47 -6.45 19.06
C ARG A 77 3.31 -6.48 18.07
N PHE A 78 2.13 -6.07 18.50
CA PHE A 78 0.96 -6.04 17.64
C PHE A 78 1.16 -5.08 16.46
N ILE A 79 1.67 -3.88 16.72
CA ILE A 79 1.92 -2.89 15.68
C ILE A 79 2.96 -3.40 14.68
N CYS A 80 4.05 -3.99 15.16
CA CYS A 80 5.09 -4.56 14.29
C CYS A 80 4.55 -5.69 13.42
N ASN A 81 3.80 -6.61 14.02
CA ASN A 81 3.23 -7.74 13.29
C ASN A 81 2.19 -7.28 12.26
N THR A 82 1.33 -6.34 12.64
CA THR A 82 0.32 -5.78 11.74
C THR A 82 0.96 -5.04 10.57
N THR A 83 2.02 -4.27 10.82
CA THR A 83 2.76 -3.57 9.78
C THR A 83 3.41 -4.57 8.82
N PHE A 84 4.03 -5.61 9.34
CA PHE A 84 4.66 -6.65 8.54
C PHE A 84 3.66 -7.38 7.65
N ASP A 85 2.52 -7.78 8.22
CA ASP A 85 1.46 -8.45 7.49
C ASP A 85 0.83 -7.53 6.43
N THR A 86 0.69 -6.24 6.75
CA THR A 86 0.20 -5.22 5.81
C THR A 86 1.11 -5.12 4.60
N VAL A 87 2.43 -5.03 4.81
CA VAL A 87 3.40 -4.94 3.72
C VAL A 87 3.34 -6.20 2.85
N LYS A 88 3.24 -7.38 3.46
CA LYS A 88 3.10 -8.64 2.71
C LYS A 88 1.83 -8.66 1.86
N PHE A 89 0.72 -8.21 2.41
CA PHE A 89 -0.55 -8.19 1.71
C PHE A 89 -0.49 -7.24 0.50
N ILE A 90 0.04 -6.05 0.70
CA ILE A 90 0.20 -5.07 -0.39
C ILE A 90 1.16 -5.60 -1.46
N ASN A 91 2.27 -6.20 -1.05
CA ASN A 91 3.22 -6.80 -2.00
C ASN A 91 2.58 -7.89 -2.84
N GLY A 92 1.70 -8.70 -2.25
CA GLY A 92 0.97 -9.73 -2.99
C GLY A 92 0.09 -9.14 -4.10
N ILE A 93 -0.57 -8.02 -3.83
CA ILE A 93 -1.34 -7.31 -4.85
C ILE A 93 -0.41 -6.69 -5.91
N GLN A 94 0.68 -6.06 -5.47
CA GLN A 94 1.63 -5.42 -6.38
C GLN A 94 2.31 -6.43 -7.31
N GLU A 95 2.55 -7.65 -6.87
CA GLU A 95 3.09 -8.71 -7.72
C GLU A 95 2.18 -9.01 -8.91
N LYS A 96 0.86 -8.94 -8.73
CA LYS A 96 -0.10 -9.10 -9.83
C LYS A 96 -0.01 -7.95 -10.82
N VAL A 97 0.15 -6.72 -10.33
CA VAL A 97 0.36 -5.55 -11.18
C VAL A 97 1.61 -5.73 -12.02
N ASP A 98 2.71 -6.11 -11.38
CA ASP A 98 4.00 -6.30 -12.03
C ASP A 98 3.97 -7.43 -13.07
N ALA A 99 3.28 -8.52 -12.75
CA ALA A 99 3.11 -9.65 -13.67
C ALA A 99 2.31 -9.24 -14.92
N GLU A 100 1.27 -8.46 -14.76
CA GLU A 100 0.48 -7.97 -15.89
C GLU A 100 1.28 -7.02 -16.77
N LYS A 101 2.05 -6.11 -16.18
CA LYS A 101 2.94 -5.23 -16.93
C LYS A 101 3.95 -6.01 -17.78
N ARG A 102 4.56 -7.04 -17.19
CA ARG A 102 5.50 -7.89 -17.94
C ARG A 102 4.83 -8.59 -19.10
N ARG A 103 3.61 -9.10 -18.90
CA ARG A 103 2.85 -9.74 -19.96
C ARG A 103 2.56 -8.78 -21.11
N VAL A 104 2.11 -7.56 -20.78
CA VAL A 104 1.81 -6.53 -21.78
C VAL A 104 3.08 -6.15 -22.56
N GLU A 105 4.21 -6.00 -21.88
CA GLU A 105 5.50 -5.70 -22.54
C GLU A 105 5.93 -6.81 -23.48
N ILE A 106 5.81 -8.07 -23.06
CA ILE A 106 6.13 -9.24 -23.89
C ILE A 106 5.25 -9.27 -25.12
N ASP A 107 3.95 -9.06 -24.97
CA ASP A 107 3.01 -9.04 -26.10
C ASP A 107 3.33 -7.90 -27.07
N ALA A 108 3.67 -6.73 -26.56
CA ALA A 108 4.09 -5.59 -27.38
C ALA A 108 5.36 -5.90 -28.18
N GLN A 109 6.35 -6.54 -27.55
CA GLN A 109 7.58 -6.96 -28.23
C GLN A 109 7.30 -7.99 -29.31
N ARG A 110 6.42 -8.96 -29.03
CA ARG A 110 6.03 -9.96 -30.03
C ARG A 110 5.39 -9.31 -31.25
N LYS A 111 4.49 -8.35 -31.03
CA LYS A 111 3.83 -7.62 -32.12
C LYS A 111 4.84 -6.79 -32.94
N SER A 112 5.82 -6.16 -32.29
CA SER A 112 6.82 -5.37 -32.98
C SER A 112 7.81 -6.24 -33.77
N ASN A 113 7.97 -7.50 -33.39
CA ASN A 113 8.86 -8.46 -34.06
C ASN A 113 8.18 -9.29 -35.16
N LEU A 114 6.88 -9.09 -35.38
CA LEU A 114 6.17 -9.76 -36.45
C LEU A 114 6.60 -9.21 -37.83
N PRO A 115 6.71 -10.06 -38.87
CA PRO A 115 7.18 -9.61 -40.18
C PRO A 115 6.14 -8.82 -40.99
N PHE A 116 5.03 -8.53 -40.42
CA PHE A 116 3.98 -7.73 -41.09
C PHE A 116 3.54 -6.58 -40.27
#